data_32b3c9f4f65b5410ea2f936f4ffb17df
#
_entry.id   32b3c9f4f65b5410ea2f936f4ffb17df
#
_cell.length_a   1.000
_cell.length_b   1.000
_cell.length_c   1.000
_cell.angle_alpha   90.00
_cell.angle_beta   90.00
_cell.angle_gamma   90.00
#
_symmetry.space_group_name_H-M   'P 1'
#
loop_
_entity.id
_entity.type
_entity.pdbx_description
1 polymer ?
#
loop_
_entity_poly.entity_id
_entity_poly.type
_entity_poly.pdbx_seq_one_letter_code
_entity_poly.pdbx_strand_id
1 'polypeptide(L)'
;GLGDVYKRQVWGYRKEIPSDFLLFKNSETGVIYYSNAELTAIDIVHYEQYIGGLSRAATILDELAEKLDFRKASDNLFNYTSIATIQRLGYILDDILEQKEIAEVLHSELLTYVKRFRYIPLSTHKTDENAEKNTRWKVYINSIIETDEI
;
A
#
# COMPACT_ATOMS: atom_id res chain seq x y z
N GLY A 1 2.14 19.02 7.05
CA GLY A 1 2.35 18.49 5.73
C GLY A 1 1.33 17.44 5.36
N LEU A 2 1.42 16.99 4.14
CA LEU A 2 0.49 15.99 3.61
C LEU A 2 0.47 14.72 4.47
N GLY A 3 1.62 14.24 4.88
CA GLY A 3 1.70 13.04 5.70
C GLY A 3 1.04 13.18 7.05
N ASP A 4 1.12 14.37 7.64
CA ASP A 4 0.50 14.61 8.95
C ASP A 4 -1.02 14.64 8.86
N VAL A 5 -1.56 15.19 7.79
CA VAL A 5 -3.00 15.20 7.57
C VAL A 5 -3.51 13.76 7.39
N TYR A 6 -2.83 12.97 6.59
CA TYR A 6 -3.24 11.58 6.36
C TYR A 6 -3.08 10.72 7.60
N LYS A 7 -2.05 10.94 8.39
CA LYS A 7 -1.90 10.23 9.66
C LYS A 7 -3.10 10.45 10.56
N ARG A 8 -3.51 11.69 10.74
CA ARG A 8 -4.65 11.99 11.62
C ARG A 8 -5.93 11.41 11.08
N GLN A 9 -6.13 11.47 9.78
CA GLN A 9 -7.36 11.01 9.15
C GLN A 9 -7.41 9.49 9.09
N VAL A 10 -6.34 8.84 8.67
CA VAL A 10 -6.32 7.40 8.44
C VAL A 10 -6.18 6.64 9.75
N TRP A 11 -5.26 7.05 10.60
CA TRP A 11 -5.01 6.33 11.85
C TRP A 11 -6.15 6.47 12.85
N GLY A 12 -7.00 7.46 12.68
CA GLY A 12 -8.21 7.57 13.47
C GLY A 12 -9.18 6.40 13.29
N TYR A 13 -9.07 5.67 12.19
CA TYR A 13 -9.90 4.50 11.92
C TYR A 13 -9.29 3.20 12.43
N ARG A 14 -8.03 3.21 12.81
CA ARG A 14 -7.36 2.03 13.34
C ARG A 14 -7.35 2.09 14.85
N LYS A 15 -7.89 1.05 15.46
CA LYS A 15 -7.96 0.96 16.91
C LYS A 15 -6.61 0.61 17.54
N GLU A 16 -5.80 -0.11 16.80
CA GLU A 16 -4.51 -0.56 17.30
C GLU A 16 -3.41 -0.33 16.28
N ILE A 17 -2.31 0.19 16.74
CA ILE A 17 -1.11 0.34 15.95
C ILE A 17 -0.08 -0.58 16.58
N PRO A 18 0.57 -1.45 15.80
CA PRO A 18 1.60 -2.33 16.34
C PRO A 18 2.65 -1.55 17.13
N SER A 19 3.09 -2.11 18.24
CA SER A 19 3.99 -1.41 19.13
C SER A 19 5.33 -1.03 18.48
N ASP A 20 5.80 -1.82 17.54
CA ASP A 20 7.02 -1.51 16.82
C ASP A 20 6.87 -0.26 15.93
N PHE A 21 5.70 0.00 15.39
CA PHE A 21 5.44 1.23 14.66
C PHE A 21 5.37 2.43 15.59
N LEU A 22 4.84 2.22 16.79
CA LEU A 22 4.83 3.27 17.81
C LEU A 22 6.24 3.60 18.27
N LEU A 23 7.07 2.59 18.45
CA LEU A 23 8.48 2.79 18.80
C LEU A 23 9.22 3.56 17.72
N PHE A 24 8.96 3.23 16.46
CA PHE A 24 9.51 3.98 15.36
C PHE A 24 9.15 5.46 15.45
N LYS A 25 7.88 5.74 15.75
CA LYS A 25 7.39 7.11 15.81
C LYS A 25 7.99 7.89 16.98
N ASN A 26 8.20 7.21 18.09
CA ASN A 26 8.64 7.85 19.33
C ASN A 26 10.15 7.74 19.56
N SER A 27 10.82 6.88 18.86
CA SER A 27 12.22 6.61 19.09
C SER A 27 13.10 7.59 18.34
N GLU A 28 13.94 8.26 19.09
CA GLU A 28 15.02 9.05 18.52
C GLU A 28 16.28 8.23 18.29
N THR A 29 16.31 7.03 18.81
CA THR A 29 17.49 6.18 18.72
C THR A 29 17.62 5.44 17.41
N GLY A 30 16.58 5.51 16.59
CA GLY A 30 16.71 5.07 15.23
C GLY A 30 16.72 3.59 14.97
N VAL A 31 16.17 2.79 15.85
CA VAL A 31 15.87 1.42 15.44
C VAL A 31 14.56 1.50 14.66
N ILE A 32 14.68 2.02 13.47
CA ILE A 32 13.53 2.29 12.65
C ILE A 32 13.50 1.26 11.55
N TYR A 33 12.51 0.38 11.61
CA TYR A 33 12.34 -0.66 10.61
C TYR A 33 11.62 -0.14 9.37
N TYR A 34 10.74 0.86 9.55
CA TYR A 34 9.94 1.41 8.47
C TYR A 34 9.96 2.92 8.54
N SER A 35 9.97 3.55 7.37
CA SER A 35 9.72 4.98 7.33
C SER A 35 8.20 5.21 7.43
N ASN A 36 7.80 6.46 7.75
CA ASN A 36 6.39 6.83 7.71
C ASN A 36 5.79 6.62 6.32
N ALA A 37 6.61 6.70 5.27
CA ALA A 37 6.13 6.58 3.91
C ALA A 37 5.56 5.21 3.61
N GLU A 38 6.22 4.12 4.02
CA GLU A 38 5.71 2.77 3.76
C GLU A 38 4.41 2.53 4.49
N LEU A 39 4.31 2.91 5.75
CA LEU A 39 3.10 2.76 6.52
C LEU A 39 1.98 3.62 5.95
N THR A 40 2.30 4.85 5.58
CA THR A 40 1.33 5.76 4.97
C THR A 40 0.82 5.20 3.65
N ALA A 41 1.70 4.65 2.82
CA ALA A 41 1.30 4.05 1.55
C ALA A 41 0.31 2.92 1.74
N ILE A 42 0.57 2.04 2.71
CA ILE A 42 -0.34 0.94 3.02
C ILE A 42 -1.70 1.48 3.45
N ASP A 43 -1.72 2.46 4.33
CA ASP A 43 -2.96 3.03 4.83
C ASP A 43 -3.73 3.79 3.75
N ILE A 44 -3.05 4.47 2.85
CA ILE A 44 -3.70 5.15 1.73
C ILE A 44 -4.49 4.15 0.89
N VAL A 45 -3.92 2.99 0.60
CA VAL A 45 -4.60 1.96 -0.16
C VAL A 45 -5.73 1.33 0.66
N HIS A 46 -5.45 1.01 1.91
CA HIS A 46 -6.44 0.34 2.76
C HIS A 46 -7.69 1.19 2.98
N TYR A 47 -7.50 2.49 3.16
CA TYR A 47 -8.60 3.42 3.44
C TYR A 47 -8.94 4.32 2.24
N GLU A 48 -8.70 3.84 1.02
CA GLU A 48 -8.85 4.66 -0.18
C GLU A 48 -10.23 5.31 -0.32
N GLN A 49 -11.27 4.62 0.11
CA GLN A 49 -12.63 5.17 0.00
C GLN A 49 -12.85 6.40 0.88
N TYR A 50 -12.06 6.56 1.92
CA TYR A 50 -12.16 7.72 2.83
C TYR A 50 -11.32 8.90 2.38
N ILE A 51 -10.46 8.71 1.40
CA ILE A 51 -9.58 9.77 0.91
C ILE A 51 -9.85 10.16 -0.55
N GLY A 52 -10.94 9.67 -1.11
CA GLY A 52 -11.35 10.07 -2.45
C GLY A 52 -11.23 9.01 -3.52
N GLY A 53 -11.00 7.75 -3.14
CA GLY A 53 -10.98 6.63 -4.07
C GLY A 53 -9.60 6.26 -4.57
N LEU A 54 -9.56 5.22 -5.40
CA LEU A 54 -8.31 4.65 -5.88
C LEU A 54 -7.49 5.60 -6.75
N SER A 55 -8.14 6.43 -7.55
CA SER A 55 -7.41 7.39 -8.39
C SER A 55 -6.71 8.44 -7.54
N ARG A 56 -7.39 8.92 -6.50
CA ARG A 56 -6.77 9.85 -5.57
C ARG A 56 -5.64 9.18 -4.80
N ALA A 57 -5.85 7.94 -4.38
CA ALA A 57 -4.81 7.17 -3.70
C ALA A 57 -3.57 7.04 -4.58
N ALA A 58 -3.74 6.73 -5.87
CA ALA A 58 -2.63 6.61 -6.80
C ALA A 58 -1.85 7.92 -6.94
N THR A 59 -2.55 9.04 -7.01
CA THR A 59 -1.91 10.36 -7.09
C THR A 59 -1.05 10.64 -5.86
N ILE A 60 -1.57 10.31 -4.68
CA ILE A 60 -0.83 10.50 -3.43
C ILE A 60 0.37 9.56 -3.36
N LEU A 61 0.19 8.32 -3.77
CA LEU A 61 1.28 7.34 -3.80
C LEU A 61 2.41 7.78 -4.73
N ASP A 62 2.08 8.41 -5.83
CA ASP A 62 3.09 8.93 -6.74
C ASP A 62 3.96 9.99 -6.05
N GLU A 63 3.35 10.83 -5.24
CA GLU A 63 4.10 11.83 -4.47
C GLU A 63 5.01 11.20 -3.42
N LEU A 64 4.61 10.05 -2.88
CA LEU A 64 5.39 9.35 -1.86
C LEU A 64 6.43 8.40 -2.44
N ALA A 65 6.35 8.09 -3.72
CA ALA A 65 7.09 6.98 -4.31
C ALA A 65 8.60 7.05 -4.06
N GLU A 66 9.19 8.23 -4.18
CA GLU A 66 10.64 8.38 -4.00
C GLU A 66 11.11 8.08 -2.57
N LYS A 67 10.18 8.06 -1.62
CA LYS A 67 10.50 7.78 -0.22
C LYS A 67 10.24 6.34 0.18
N LEU A 68 9.66 5.54 -0.71
CA LEU A 68 9.27 4.17 -0.40
C LEU A 68 10.45 3.21 -0.57
N ASP A 69 10.69 2.45 0.48
CA ASP A 69 11.73 1.41 0.45
C ASP A 69 11.25 0.22 1.28
N PHE A 70 10.87 -0.84 0.58
CA PHE A 70 10.36 -2.05 1.22
C PHE A 70 11.44 -3.11 1.46
N ARG A 71 12.71 -2.79 1.21
CA ARG A 71 13.79 -3.78 1.36
C ARG A 71 13.94 -4.31 2.77
N LYS A 72 13.49 -3.54 3.75
CA LYS A 72 13.57 -3.93 5.15
C LYS A 72 12.22 -4.34 5.71
N ALA A 73 11.27 -4.65 4.85
CA ALA A 73 9.96 -5.09 5.30
C ALA A 73 10.12 -6.37 6.14
N SER A 74 9.37 -6.44 7.21
CA SER A 74 9.38 -7.59 8.10
C SER A 74 7.97 -8.15 8.20
N ASP A 75 7.87 -9.30 8.86
CA ASP A 75 6.58 -9.91 9.11
C ASP A 75 5.62 -8.96 9.83
N ASN A 76 6.16 -8.08 10.69
CA ASN A 76 5.32 -7.11 11.39
C ASN A 76 4.63 -6.15 10.44
N LEU A 77 5.31 -5.71 9.38
CA LEU A 77 4.70 -4.85 8.39
C LEU A 77 3.54 -5.56 7.69
N PHE A 78 3.77 -6.79 7.27
CA PHE A 78 2.74 -7.56 6.58
C PHE A 78 1.61 -7.97 7.52
N ASN A 79 1.91 -8.18 8.80
CA ASN A 79 0.89 -8.49 9.80
C ASN A 79 0.03 -7.29 10.14
N TYR A 80 0.52 -6.09 9.92
CA TYR A 80 -0.20 -4.85 10.20
C TYR A 80 -1.41 -4.67 9.28
N THR A 81 -1.34 -5.21 8.08
CA THR A 81 -2.38 -5.04 7.07
C THR A 81 -2.74 -6.38 6.44
N SER A 82 -3.72 -6.38 5.56
CA SER A 82 -4.08 -7.59 4.83
C SER A 82 -3.15 -7.80 3.63
N ILE A 83 -2.99 -9.06 3.24
CA ILE A 83 -2.25 -9.39 2.02
C ILE A 83 -2.90 -8.70 0.82
N ALA A 84 -4.24 -8.65 0.80
CA ALA A 84 -4.97 -7.98 -0.28
C ALA A 84 -4.56 -6.51 -0.44
N THR A 85 -4.37 -5.80 0.66
CA THR A 85 -3.92 -4.41 0.61
C THR A 85 -2.54 -4.31 -0.03
N ILE A 86 -1.64 -5.21 0.30
CA ILE A 86 -0.29 -5.25 -0.30
C ILE A 86 -0.38 -5.56 -1.80
N GLN A 87 -1.25 -6.47 -2.20
CA GLN A 87 -1.47 -6.78 -3.61
C GLN A 87 -1.94 -5.55 -4.40
N ARG A 88 -2.89 -4.81 -3.83
CA ARG A 88 -3.40 -3.58 -4.45
C ARG A 88 -2.33 -2.50 -4.52
N LEU A 89 -1.59 -2.31 -3.43
CA LEU A 89 -0.49 -1.35 -3.40
C LEU A 89 0.56 -1.69 -4.46
N GLY A 90 0.95 -2.95 -4.52
CA GLY A 90 1.95 -3.40 -5.49
C GLY A 90 1.47 -3.21 -6.92
N TYR A 91 0.23 -3.56 -7.20
CA TYR A 91 -0.34 -3.34 -8.53
C TYR A 91 -0.32 -1.86 -8.92
N ILE A 92 -0.71 -0.99 -8.01
CA ILE A 92 -0.72 0.46 -8.29
C ILE A 92 0.70 0.95 -8.56
N LEU A 93 1.65 0.59 -7.71
CA LEU A 93 3.03 1.00 -7.89
C LEU A 93 3.63 0.47 -9.19
N ASP A 94 3.36 -0.79 -9.50
CA ASP A 94 3.96 -1.49 -10.63
C ASP A 94 3.33 -1.06 -11.95
N ASP A 95 2.03 -1.21 -12.06
CA ASP A 95 1.31 -1.12 -13.32
C ASP A 95 0.77 0.28 -13.61
N ILE A 96 0.36 1.00 -12.59
CA ILE A 96 -0.23 2.33 -12.77
C ILE A 96 0.84 3.41 -12.72
N LEU A 97 1.69 3.38 -11.70
CA LEU A 97 2.72 4.42 -11.49
C LEU A 97 4.05 4.08 -12.12
N GLU A 98 4.19 2.87 -12.62
CA GLU A 98 5.41 2.37 -13.25
C GLU A 98 6.66 2.51 -12.38
N GLN A 99 6.48 2.38 -11.07
CA GLN A 99 7.56 2.37 -10.09
C GLN A 99 8.10 0.95 -9.95
N LYS A 100 8.74 0.48 -11.01
CA LYS A 100 9.12 -0.94 -11.15
C LYS A 100 10.08 -1.43 -10.08
N GLU A 101 11.05 -0.62 -9.71
CA GLU A 101 12.03 -1.02 -8.70
C GLU A 101 11.39 -1.20 -7.33
N ILE A 102 10.55 -0.25 -6.94
CA ILE A 102 9.85 -0.30 -5.66
C ILE A 102 8.92 -1.51 -5.63
N ALA A 103 8.17 -1.70 -6.70
CA ALA A 103 7.24 -2.81 -6.81
C ALA A 103 7.96 -4.16 -6.80
N GLU A 104 9.11 -4.26 -7.45
CA GLU A 104 9.89 -5.50 -7.46
C GLU A 104 10.32 -5.90 -6.04
N VAL A 105 10.80 -4.94 -5.28
CA VAL A 105 11.20 -5.18 -3.90
C VAL A 105 10.00 -5.62 -3.07
N LEU A 106 8.89 -4.91 -3.19
CA LEU A 106 7.67 -5.27 -2.45
C LEU A 106 7.18 -6.67 -2.81
N HIS A 107 7.20 -7.01 -4.09
CA HIS A 107 6.77 -8.33 -4.55
C HIS A 107 7.67 -9.43 -3.98
N SER A 108 8.98 -9.21 -4.02
CA SER A 108 9.95 -10.14 -3.48
C SER A 108 9.74 -10.37 -1.98
N GLU A 109 9.53 -9.27 -1.23
CA GLU A 109 9.29 -9.37 0.21
C GLU A 109 7.97 -10.07 0.50
N LEU A 110 6.94 -9.80 -0.29
CA LEU A 110 5.66 -10.46 -0.15
C LEU A 110 5.79 -11.97 -0.35
N LEU A 111 6.52 -12.41 -1.37
CA LEU A 111 6.74 -13.83 -1.62
C LEU A 111 7.58 -14.50 -0.55
N THR A 112 8.42 -13.75 0.13
CA THR A 112 9.15 -14.26 1.28
C THR A 112 8.22 -14.47 2.48
N TYR A 113 7.27 -13.57 2.65
CA TYR A 113 6.31 -13.64 3.74
C TYR A 113 5.26 -14.73 3.53
N VAL A 114 4.71 -14.84 2.30
CA VAL A 114 3.73 -15.87 1.95
C VAL A 114 4.11 -16.53 0.64
N LYS A 115 3.95 -17.85 0.58
CA LYS A 115 4.28 -18.59 -0.64
C LYS A 115 3.25 -18.36 -1.73
N ARG A 116 2.00 -18.12 -1.36
CA ARG A 116 0.89 -17.95 -2.28
C ARG A 116 -0.09 -16.95 -1.75
N PHE A 117 -0.78 -16.30 -2.66
CA PHE A 117 -1.91 -15.44 -2.34
C PHE A 117 -2.95 -15.57 -3.44
N ARG A 118 -4.18 -15.23 -3.10
CA ARG A 118 -5.33 -15.41 -3.97
C ARG A 118 -5.54 -14.19 -4.85
N TYR A 119 -6.27 -14.39 -5.96
CA TYR A 119 -6.78 -13.27 -6.72
C TYR A 119 -7.78 -12.49 -5.89
N ILE A 120 -7.67 -11.18 -5.92
CA ILE A 120 -8.56 -10.28 -5.20
C ILE A 120 -8.98 -9.13 -6.13
N PRO A 121 -10.15 -8.53 -5.90
CA PRO A 121 -10.56 -7.40 -6.72
C PRO A 121 -9.75 -6.14 -6.36
N LEU A 122 -9.49 -5.31 -7.35
CA LEU A 122 -8.87 -4.02 -7.12
C LEU A 122 -9.80 -3.12 -6.29
N SER A 123 -11.06 -3.04 -6.68
CA SER A 123 -12.07 -2.32 -5.93
C SER A 123 -12.99 -3.29 -5.20
N THR A 124 -13.21 -3.06 -3.92
CA THR A 124 -14.15 -3.86 -3.13
C THR A 124 -15.60 -3.42 -3.32
N HIS A 125 -15.81 -2.33 -4.06
CA HIS A 125 -17.13 -1.72 -4.20
C HIS A 125 -17.74 -1.92 -5.59
N LYS A 126 -17.02 -2.56 -6.49
CA LYS A 126 -17.47 -2.76 -7.87
C LYS A 126 -17.40 -4.23 -8.23
N THR A 127 -18.31 -4.63 -9.11
CA THR A 127 -18.27 -5.96 -9.71
C THR A 127 -18.11 -5.83 -11.21
N ASP A 128 -17.25 -6.65 -11.78
CA ASP A 128 -17.04 -6.72 -13.22
C ASP A 128 -16.61 -8.14 -13.54
N GLU A 129 -17.54 -8.92 -14.07
CA GLU A 129 -17.30 -10.33 -14.39
C GLU A 129 -16.29 -10.50 -15.53
N ASN A 130 -16.09 -9.46 -16.33
CA ASN A 130 -15.17 -9.48 -17.44
C ASN A 130 -13.86 -8.74 -17.14
N ALA A 131 -13.57 -8.48 -15.85
CA ALA A 131 -12.37 -7.76 -15.47
C ALA A 131 -11.12 -8.52 -15.92
N GLU A 132 -10.16 -7.77 -16.42
CA GLU A 132 -8.84 -8.33 -16.72
C GLU A 132 -8.12 -8.66 -15.42
N LYS A 133 -7.13 -9.53 -15.54
CA LYS A 133 -6.35 -9.97 -14.39
C LYS A 133 -4.92 -9.52 -14.51
N ASN A 134 -4.39 -8.98 -13.42
CA ASN A 134 -2.95 -8.81 -13.28
C ASN A 134 -2.42 -10.07 -12.59
N THR A 135 -1.64 -10.86 -13.29
CA THR A 135 -1.18 -12.15 -12.78
C THR A 135 -0.06 -12.04 -11.77
N ARG A 136 0.72 -10.98 -11.85
CA ARG A 136 1.84 -10.78 -10.92
C ARG A 136 1.34 -10.49 -9.51
N TRP A 137 0.39 -9.57 -9.38
CA TRP A 137 -0.18 -9.18 -8.10
C TRP A 137 -1.48 -9.90 -7.78
N LYS A 138 -1.98 -10.67 -8.74
CA LYS A 138 -3.25 -11.41 -8.64
C LYS A 138 -4.41 -10.51 -8.28
N VAL A 139 -4.57 -9.48 -9.08
CA VAL A 139 -5.61 -8.47 -8.90
C VAL A 139 -6.55 -8.50 -10.10
N TYR A 140 -7.86 -8.60 -9.84
CA TYR A 140 -8.87 -8.38 -10.86
C TYR A 140 -9.03 -6.88 -11.05
N ILE A 141 -8.83 -6.41 -12.29
CA ILE A 141 -8.88 -4.98 -12.59
C ILE A 141 -10.34 -4.61 -12.87
N ASN A 142 -11.10 -4.47 -11.83
CA ASN A 142 -12.52 -4.16 -11.89
C ASN A 142 -12.82 -2.66 -11.72
N SER A 143 -11.81 -1.85 -11.74
CA SER A 143 -11.94 -0.40 -11.64
C SER A 143 -10.80 0.24 -12.42
N ILE A 144 -11.09 1.36 -13.05
CA ILE A 144 -10.08 2.11 -13.79
C ILE A 144 -9.51 3.19 -12.87
N ILE A 145 -8.18 3.19 -12.73
CA ILE A 145 -7.49 4.23 -11.96
C ILE A 145 -7.05 5.30 -12.94
N GLU A 146 -7.54 6.50 -12.73
CA GLU A 146 -7.21 7.66 -13.56
C GLU A 146 -6.10 8.47 -12.88
N THR A 147 -5.06 8.74 -13.63
CA THR A 147 -3.88 9.42 -13.10
C THR A 147 -3.55 10.61 -14.01
N ASP A 148 -4.38 11.62 -13.92
CA ASP A 148 -4.28 12.77 -14.81
C ASP A 148 -2.97 13.53 -14.70
N GLU A 149 -2.38 13.51 -13.53
CA GLU A 149 -1.19 14.28 -13.21
C GLU A 149 0.10 13.47 -13.29
N ILE A 150 0.00 12.24 -13.73
CA ILE A 150 1.15 11.31 -13.68
C ILE A 150 1.70 11.01 -15.05
#